data_535a65905f5437dd4e8e0848a59e0760
#
_entry.id   535a65905f5437dd4e8e0848a59e0760
#
_cell.length_a   1.000
_cell.length_b   1.000
_cell.length_c   1.000
_cell.angle_alpha   90.00
_cell.angle_beta   90.00
_cell.angle_gamma   90.00
#
_symmetry.space_group_name_H-M   'P 1'
#
loop_
_entity.id
_entity.type
_entity.pdbx_description
1 polymer ?
#
loop_
_entity_poly.entity_id
_entity_poly.type
_entity_poly.pdbx_seq_one_letter_code
_entity_poly.pdbx_strand_id
1 'polypeptide(L)'
;MVEFMKDDKAKHHILPPSKFGLIEITRQRVRPEMNIETKEVCPTCQGTGKVEASILIIDEIEQKLSQASQNYNNIILKAHPFVASYITQGWFKTIRRDWSKKFGCKLTIEEDTTYHMLQYRFLNNERKVITSH
;
A
#
# COMPACT_ATOMS: atom_id res chain seq x y z
N MET A 1 -55.42 9.42 12.81
CA MET A 1 -53.98 9.46 12.44
C MET A 1 -53.09 9.11 13.62
N VAL A 2 -53.23 9.72 14.76
CA VAL A 2 -52.39 9.42 15.97
C VAL A 2 -52.51 7.95 16.38
N GLU A 3 -53.67 7.31 16.28
CA GLU A 3 -53.88 5.88 16.57
C GLU A 3 -53.13 4.95 15.64
N PHE A 4 -53.02 5.28 14.35
CA PHE A 4 -52.30 4.46 13.36
C PHE A 4 -50.78 4.51 13.50
N MET A 5 -50.25 5.49 14.23
CA MET A 5 -48.82 5.63 14.43
C MET A 5 -48.34 5.18 15.80
N LYS A 6 -49.21 4.59 16.63
CA LYS A 6 -48.82 4.07 17.94
C LYS A 6 -47.81 2.94 17.90
N ASP A 7 -47.82 2.18 16.82
CA ASP A 7 -46.91 1.03 16.60
C ASP A 7 -45.58 1.43 15.96
N ASP A 8 -45.44 2.70 15.56
CA ASP A 8 -44.16 3.19 14.99
C ASP A 8 -43.12 3.44 16.09
N LYS A 9 -42.05 2.66 16.05
CA LYS A 9 -40.92 2.78 16.99
C LYS A 9 -40.11 4.06 16.83
N ALA A 10 -40.32 4.80 15.74
CA ALA A 10 -39.66 6.07 15.50
C ALA A 10 -40.30 7.20 16.33
N LYS A 11 -39.50 8.06 16.91
CA LYS A 11 -40.03 9.28 17.53
C LYS A 11 -40.69 10.13 16.46
N HIS A 12 -41.97 10.39 16.65
CA HIS A 12 -42.75 11.20 15.74
C HIS A 12 -43.55 12.26 16.50
N HIS A 13 -43.82 13.35 15.82
CA HIS A 13 -44.67 14.43 16.35
C HIS A 13 -45.66 14.82 15.26
N ILE A 14 -46.94 14.86 15.61
CA ILE A 14 -48.04 15.19 14.73
C ILE A 14 -48.69 16.46 15.28
N LEU A 15 -48.67 17.50 14.45
CA LEU A 15 -49.35 18.76 14.78
C LEU A 15 -50.82 18.70 14.33
N PRO A 16 -51.77 19.38 15.01
CA PRO A 16 -53.12 19.50 14.58
C PRO A 16 -53.20 20.23 13.21
N PRO A 17 -54.26 19.99 12.44
CA PRO A 17 -54.44 20.63 11.13
C PRO A 17 -54.39 22.18 11.27
N SER A 18 -53.61 22.80 10.39
CA SER A 18 -53.57 24.25 10.31
C SER A 18 -54.88 24.83 9.77
N LYS A 19 -55.06 26.15 9.84
CA LYS A 19 -56.19 26.84 9.23
C LYS A 19 -56.34 26.64 7.73
N PHE A 20 -55.25 26.22 7.05
CA PHE A 20 -55.19 25.91 5.62
C PHE A 20 -55.43 24.43 5.31
N GLY A 21 -55.78 23.59 6.32
CA GLY A 21 -56.00 22.15 6.14
C GLY A 21 -54.73 21.32 6.00
N LEU A 22 -53.53 21.87 6.35
CA LEU A 22 -52.25 21.16 6.30
C LEU A 22 -52.00 20.46 7.64
N ILE A 23 -51.49 19.22 7.54
CA ILE A 23 -51.07 18.41 8.67
C ILE A 23 -49.56 18.28 8.59
N GLU A 24 -48.87 18.64 9.65
CA GLU A 24 -47.39 18.48 9.76
C GLU A 24 -47.08 17.23 10.59
N ILE A 25 -46.26 16.35 10.04
CA ILE A 25 -45.78 15.13 10.68
C ILE A 25 -44.26 15.15 10.64
N THR A 26 -43.62 15.17 11.79
CA THR A 26 -42.18 15.02 11.88
C THR A 26 -41.85 13.60 12.36
N ARG A 27 -40.81 12.98 11.74
CA ARG A 27 -40.34 11.65 12.09
C ARG A 27 -38.83 11.66 12.23
N GLN A 28 -38.36 11.26 13.40
CA GLN A 28 -36.94 11.18 13.67
C GLN A 28 -36.42 9.78 13.33
N ARG A 29 -35.33 9.73 12.57
CA ARG A 29 -34.65 8.46 12.27
C ARG A 29 -34.04 7.87 13.54
N VAL A 30 -34.39 6.62 13.88
CA VAL A 30 -33.96 5.96 15.12
C VAL A 30 -32.75 5.06 14.91
N ARG A 31 -32.41 4.73 13.65
CA ARG A 31 -31.23 3.90 13.39
C ARG A 31 -29.97 4.74 13.45
N PRO A 32 -28.98 4.35 14.27
CA PRO A 32 -27.67 4.97 14.21
C PRO A 32 -27.10 4.82 12.78
N GLU A 33 -26.43 5.83 12.29
CA GLU A 33 -25.69 5.72 11.04
C GLU A 33 -24.59 4.66 11.21
N MET A 34 -24.67 3.59 10.44
CA MET A 34 -23.53 2.67 10.34
C MET A 34 -22.49 3.32 9.45
N ASN A 35 -21.48 3.88 10.08
CA ASN A 35 -20.29 4.37 9.39
C ASN A 35 -19.37 3.16 9.16
N ILE A 36 -19.55 2.50 8.02
CA ILE A 36 -18.64 1.43 7.60
C ILE A 36 -17.43 2.11 6.98
N GLU A 37 -16.35 2.22 7.73
CA GLU A 37 -15.07 2.63 7.17
C GLU A 37 -14.48 1.46 6.37
N THR A 38 -14.62 1.53 5.05
CA THR A 38 -14.03 0.57 4.09
C THR A 38 -12.63 0.98 3.66
N LYS A 39 -11.98 1.89 4.40
CA LYS A 39 -10.65 2.38 4.08
C LYS A 39 -9.60 1.44 4.66
N GLU A 40 -8.76 0.92 3.80
CA GLU A 40 -7.56 0.19 4.19
C GLU A 40 -6.34 1.13 4.20
N VAL A 41 -5.40 0.83 5.08
CA VAL A 41 -4.12 1.56 5.10
C VAL A 41 -3.36 1.25 3.82
N CYS A 42 -2.94 2.30 3.11
CA CYS A 42 -2.17 2.13 1.89
C CYS A 42 -0.87 1.36 2.18
N PRO A 43 -0.63 0.20 1.55
CA PRO A 43 0.56 -0.61 1.82
C PRO A 43 1.86 0.09 1.43
N THR A 44 1.81 1.04 0.50
CA THR A 44 3.00 1.76 0.02
C THR A 44 3.48 2.83 1.00
N CYS A 45 2.58 3.64 1.55
CA CYS A 45 2.94 4.74 2.46
C CYS A 45 2.52 4.49 3.91
N GLN A 46 1.87 3.36 4.22
CA GLN A 46 1.38 3.01 5.56
C GLN A 46 0.57 4.13 6.23
N GLY A 47 -0.18 4.87 5.42
CA GLY A 47 -1.04 5.97 5.89
C GLY A 47 -0.36 7.33 6.00
N THR A 48 0.95 7.43 5.75
CA THR A 48 1.69 8.72 5.83
C THR A 48 1.41 9.66 4.66
N GLY A 49 0.89 9.14 3.54
CA GLY A 49 0.70 9.89 2.29
C GLY A 49 2.00 10.30 1.60
N LYS A 50 3.15 9.90 2.14
CA LYS A 50 4.49 10.19 1.61
C LYS A 50 5.22 8.88 1.35
N VAL A 51 5.95 8.82 0.25
CA VAL A 51 6.89 7.73 -0.08
C VAL A 51 8.24 8.35 -0.38
N GLU A 52 9.31 7.63 -0.11
CA GLU A 52 10.65 8.06 -0.47
C GLU A 52 10.79 8.21 -1.99
N ALA A 53 11.65 9.11 -2.43
CA ALA A 53 11.87 9.32 -3.84
C ALA A 53 12.49 8.07 -4.46
N SER A 54 11.83 7.48 -5.45
CA SER A 54 12.28 6.24 -6.10
C SER A 54 13.68 6.34 -6.74
N ILE A 55 14.13 7.55 -7.04
CA ILE A 55 15.48 7.79 -7.57
C ILE A 55 16.58 7.44 -6.56
N LEU A 56 16.33 7.60 -5.28
CA LEU A 56 17.32 7.33 -4.22
C LEU A 56 17.46 5.83 -3.93
N ILE A 57 16.46 5.02 -4.24
CA ILE A 57 16.50 3.58 -3.96
C ILE A 57 17.57 2.86 -4.77
N ILE A 58 17.84 3.31 -5.98
CA ILE A 58 18.85 2.70 -6.87
C ILE A 58 20.24 2.92 -6.28
N ASP A 59 20.52 4.14 -5.80
CA ASP A 59 21.79 4.46 -5.17
C ASP A 59 21.97 3.71 -3.85
N GLU A 60 20.91 3.56 -3.09
CA GLU A 60 20.91 2.79 -1.84
C GLU A 60 21.17 1.30 -2.10
N ILE A 61 20.48 0.72 -3.11
CA ILE A 61 20.71 -0.67 -3.53
C ILE A 61 22.17 -0.85 -3.96
N GLU A 62 22.74 0.09 -4.73
CA GLU A 62 24.12 0.03 -5.18
C GLU A 62 25.11 0.06 -4.02
N GLN A 63 24.90 0.94 -3.03
CA GLN A 63 25.75 1.02 -1.83
C GLN A 63 25.70 -0.29 -1.02
N LYS A 64 24.50 -0.82 -0.77
CA LYS A 64 24.35 -2.08 -0.03
C LYS A 64 24.89 -3.27 -0.80
N LEU A 65 24.75 -3.28 -2.13
CA LEU A 65 25.36 -4.30 -3.00
C LEU A 65 26.88 -4.26 -2.92
N SER A 66 27.48 -3.06 -2.90
CA SER A 66 28.92 -2.87 -2.74
C SER A 66 29.43 -3.47 -1.45
N GLN A 67 28.70 -3.28 -0.34
CA GLN A 67 29.05 -3.88 0.96
C GLN A 67 28.88 -5.39 0.96
N ALA A 68 27.78 -5.89 0.39
CA ALA A 68 27.49 -7.32 0.32
C ALA A 68 28.49 -8.07 -0.56
N SER A 69 28.95 -7.46 -1.66
CA SER A 69 29.90 -8.06 -2.61
C SER A 69 31.29 -8.34 -2.01
N GLN A 70 31.65 -7.67 -0.92
CA GLN A 70 32.90 -7.94 -0.20
C GLN A 70 32.92 -9.34 0.45
N ASN A 71 31.75 -9.84 0.84
CA ASN A 71 31.62 -11.10 1.57
C ASN A 71 30.95 -12.22 0.73
N TYR A 72 30.27 -11.87 -0.35
CA TYR A 72 29.47 -12.83 -1.11
C TYR A 72 29.70 -12.65 -2.62
N ASN A 73 30.09 -13.73 -3.29
CA ASN A 73 30.27 -13.75 -4.76
C ASN A 73 28.95 -13.92 -5.53
N ASN A 74 27.95 -14.52 -4.89
CA ASN A 74 26.62 -14.72 -5.46
C ASN A 74 25.58 -14.05 -4.56
N ILE A 75 24.87 -13.08 -5.12
CA ILE A 75 23.90 -12.26 -4.40
C ILE A 75 22.58 -12.30 -5.17
N ILE A 76 21.49 -12.53 -4.44
CA ILE A 76 20.13 -12.49 -4.97
C ILE A 76 19.49 -11.21 -4.45
N LEU A 77 19.08 -10.33 -5.36
CA LEU A 77 18.27 -9.16 -5.04
C LEU A 77 16.80 -9.51 -5.26
N LYS A 78 16.04 -9.59 -4.18
CA LYS A 78 14.61 -9.78 -4.21
C LYS A 78 13.92 -8.44 -4.02
N ALA A 79 13.11 -8.01 -4.98
CA ALA A 79 12.49 -6.70 -4.99
C ALA A 79 11.11 -6.72 -5.64
N HIS A 80 10.32 -5.65 -5.37
CA HIS A 80 9.06 -5.46 -6.07
C HIS A 80 9.28 -5.40 -7.60
N PRO A 81 8.36 -5.92 -8.44
CA PRO A 81 8.49 -5.95 -9.90
C PRO A 81 8.84 -4.60 -10.53
N PHE A 82 8.36 -3.50 -9.96
CA PHE A 82 8.69 -2.14 -10.41
C PHE A 82 10.20 -1.86 -10.35
N VAL A 83 10.85 -2.16 -9.22
CA VAL A 83 12.30 -1.97 -9.03
C VAL A 83 13.10 -2.99 -9.85
N ALA A 84 12.64 -4.25 -9.86
CA ALA A 84 13.28 -5.32 -10.62
C ALA A 84 13.30 -5.01 -12.13
N SER A 85 12.18 -4.57 -12.69
CA SER A 85 12.07 -4.17 -14.09
C SER A 85 13.02 -3.02 -14.42
N TYR A 86 13.07 -1.99 -13.56
CA TYR A 86 13.96 -0.85 -13.77
C TYR A 86 15.44 -1.25 -13.85
N ILE A 87 15.88 -2.16 -12.99
CA ILE A 87 17.27 -2.64 -12.92
C ILE A 87 17.60 -3.59 -14.08
N THR A 88 16.60 -4.32 -14.59
CA THR A 88 16.78 -5.28 -15.72
C THR A 88 16.51 -4.68 -17.08
N GLN A 89 15.88 -3.49 -17.15
CA GLN A 89 15.50 -2.84 -18.39
C GLN A 89 16.72 -2.38 -19.18
N GLY A 90 16.70 -2.65 -20.48
CA GLY A 90 17.74 -2.24 -21.43
C GLY A 90 18.32 -3.40 -22.22
N TRP A 91 18.44 -3.22 -23.56
CA TRP A 91 18.95 -4.26 -24.47
C TRP A 91 20.47 -4.47 -24.36
N PHE A 92 21.25 -3.38 -24.28
CA PHE A 92 22.72 -3.44 -24.31
C PHE A 92 23.41 -3.16 -22.98
N LYS A 93 22.86 -2.23 -22.20
CA LYS A 93 23.37 -1.89 -20.86
C LYS A 93 22.23 -2.01 -19.86
N THR A 94 22.27 -3.03 -19.03
CA THR A 94 21.39 -3.15 -17.88
C THR A 94 22.18 -2.78 -16.64
N ILE A 95 21.57 -2.05 -15.71
CA ILE A 95 22.16 -1.71 -14.41
C ILE A 95 22.69 -2.97 -13.72
N ARG A 96 21.97 -4.07 -13.83
CA ARG A 96 22.39 -5.38 -13.32
C ARG A 96 23.76 -5.82 -13.86
N ARG A 97 24.01 -5.67 -15.17
CA ARG A 97 25.29 -6.07 -15.80
C ARG A 97 26.43 -5.16 -15.39
N ASP A 98 26.15 -3.88 -15.30
CA ASP A 98 27.16 -2.89 -14.90
C ASP A 98 27.54 -3.13 -13.44
N TRP A 99 26.60 -3.38 -12.55
CA TRP A 99 26.85 -3.74 -11.15
C TRP A 99 27.62 -5.07 -11.00
N SER A 100 27.21 -6.11 -11.75
CA SER A 100 27.92 -7.39 -11.72
C SER A 100 29.39 -7.26 -12.15
N LYS A 101 29.67 -6.40 -13.14
CA LYS A 101 31.05 -6.12 -13.57
C LYS A 101 31.79 -5.23 -12.57
N LYS A 102 31.14 -4.18 -12.06
CA LYS A 102 31.75 -3.22 -11.13
C LYS A 102 32.14 -3.86 -9.81
N PHE A 103 31.29 -4.73 -9.28
CA PHE A 103 31.48 -5.38 -7.97
C PHE A 103 32.03 -6.80 -8.05
N GLY A 104 32.22 -7.35 -9.26
CA GLY A 104 32.76 -8.69 -9.47
C GLY A 104 31.92 -9.83 -8.89
N CYS A 105 30.62 -9.58 -8.66
CA CYS A 105 29.68 -10.54 -8.10
C CYS A 105 28.61 -10.95 -9.11
N LYS A 106 28.09 -12.17 -8.96
CA LYS A 106 26.93 -12.63 -9.73
C LYS A 106 25.65 -12.13 -9.08
N LEU A 107 24.99 -11.16 -9.72
CA LEU A 107 23.73 -10.62 -9.26
C LEU A 107 22.56 -11.31 -9.97
N THR A 108 21.68 -11.94 -9.20
CA THR A 108 20.40 -12.49 -9.67
C THR A 108 19.28 -11.62 -9.13
N ILE A 109 18.27 -11.32 -9.95
CA ILE A 109 17.12 -10.52 -9.55
C ILE A 109 15.90 -11.43 -9.51
N GLU A 110 15.21 -11.47 -8.38
CA GLU A 110 13.94 -12.17 -8.17
C GLU A 110 12.84 -11.13 -7.90
N GLU A 111 11.69 -11.31 -8.53
CA GLU A 111 10.53 -10.46 -8.35
C GLU A 111 9.63 -11.01 -7.25
N ASP A 112 9.13 -10.13 -6.39
CA ASP A 112 8.14 -10.48 -5.37
C ASP A 112 7.03 -9.43 -5.31
N THR A 113 5.84 -9.82 -5.72
CA THR A 113 4.66 -8.97 -5.73
C THR A 113 4.09 -8.69 -4.33
N THR A 114 4.52 -9.43 -3.32
CA THR A 114 4.11 -9.21 -1.93
C THR A 114 4.85 -8.04 -1.27
N TYR A 115 5.95 -7.59 -1.89
CA TYR A 115 6.74 -6.48 -1.38
C TYR A 115 6.07 -5.14 -1.70
N HIS A 116 6.30 -4.16 -0.84
CA HIS A 116 5.95 -2.77 -1.14
C HIS A 116 6.78 -2.24 -2.31
N MET A 117 6.28 -1.21 -2.98
CA MET A 117 6.84 -0.69 -4.24
C MET A 117 8.35 -0.42 -4.18
N LEU A 118 8.88 0.03 -3.06
CA LEU A 118 10.30 0.34 -2.86
C LEU A 118 11.01 -0.67 -1.96
N GLN A 119 10.34 -1.75 -1.56
CA GLN A 119 10.92 -2.76 -0.69
C GLN A 119 11.83 -3.70 -1.47
N TYR A 120 12.98 -4.02 -0.88
CA TYR A 120 13.92 -4.99 -1.42
C TYR A 120 14.69 -5.71 -0.30
N ARG A 121 15.28 -6.86 -0.63
CA ARG A 121 16.14 -7.64 0.25
C ARG A 121 17.27 -8.27 -0.54
N PHE A 122 18.44 -8.34 0.07
CA PHE A 122 19.55 -9.13 -0.43
C PHE A 122 19.59 -10.48 0.27
N LEU A 123 19.74 -11.53 -0.53
CA LEU A 123 19.84 -12.90 -0.08
C LEU A 123 21.17 -13.51 -0.56
N ASN A 124 21.74 -14.40 0.23
CA ASN A 124 22.86 -15.22 -0.22
C ASN A 124 22.37 -16.43 -1.03
N ASN A 125 23.33 -17.26 -1.47
CA ASN A 125 23.03 -18.50 -2.22
C ASN A 125 22.18 -19.49 -1.42
N GLU A 126 22.19 -19.43 -0.09
CA GLU A 126 21.37 -20.26 0.82
C GLU A 126 20.01 -19.62 1.13
N ARG A 127 19.64 -18.53 0.42
CA ARG A 127 18.43 -17.76 0.65
C ARG A 127 18.29 -17.13 2.04
N LYS A 128 19.41 -16.95 2.75
CA LYS A 128 19.44 -16.18 3.98
C LYS A 128 19.54 -14.68 3.68
N VAL A 129 18.80 -13.90 4.44
CA VAL A 129 18.81 -12.43 4.29
C VAL A 129 20.18 -11.89 4.74
N ILE A 130 20.83 -11.16 3.83
CA ILE A 130 22.07 -10.45 4.11
C ILE A 130 21.75 -9.04 4.58
N THR A 131 20.87 -8.34 3.86
CA THR A 131 20.47 -6.97 4.14
C THR A 131 19.05 -6.75 3.65
N SER A 132 18.25 -5.93 4.37
CA SER A 132 16.86 -5.60 4.01
C SER A 132 16.62 -4.10 4.16
N HIS A 133 15.62 -3.60 3.43
CA HIS A 133 15.01 -2.27 3.60
C HIS A 133 13.54 -2.44 3.91
#